data_909fd2bb8ddc4bec5e282481bdb5cfd7
#
_entry.id   909fd2bb8ddc4bec5e282481bdb5cfd7
#
_cell.length_a   1.000
_cell.length_b   1.000
_cell.length_c   1.000
_cell.angle_alpha   90.00
_cell.angle_beta   90.00
_cell.angle_gamma   90.00
#
_symmetry.space_group_name_H-M   'P 1'
#
loop_
_entity.id
_entity.type
_entity.pdbx_description
1 polymer ?
#
loop_
_entity_poly.entity_id
_entity_poly.type
_entity_poly.pdbx_seq_one_letter_code
_entity_poly.pdbx_strand_id
1 'polypeptide(L)'
;MPDNYCLVYLRNGARSIRSLAEAETFHPVVGPAIEAEALYVRQLRLPERVQATPGEFVIWDIGLGAAANALTAIRLIREDLEGKPGHLRLVSFDHTSAAAEFALAHGVELGYVAGYESALAELVQNRCVKFSDGSLQIEWTLESGDFPAWLAKTVAAGILPAVESGVPPGGKVVGNTARAENSSAGPGDRMPPSTAGGTPAATPPPHAILFDPFSPRKNPAMWTVSLFAGLFRRLDPQRPCVLANYTRSTMARVTMLLGGFFVGVGHPSGLKEETTMAANRMDLLDEPLDRQWLERAKCSHSAEPLDGLVYRQAPLSPETWARLQQHPQFEQMKQ
;
A
#
# COMPACT_ATOMS: atom_id res chain seq x y z
N MET A 1 -5.43 17.87 -15.23
CA MET A 1 -6.21 19.11 -15.35
C MET A 1 -6.37 19.69 -13.96
N PRO A 2 -5.86 20.91 -13.65
CA PRO A 2 -5.98 21.53 -12.33
C PRO A 2 -7.41 21.75 -11.84
N ASP A 3 -8.37 21.73 -12.77
CA ASP A 3 -9.78 22.05 -12.51
C ASP A 3 -10.58 20.99 -11.74
N ASN A 4 -9.98 19.85 -11.41
CA ASN A 4 -10.66 18.75 -10.69
C ASN A 4 -10.49 18.81 -9.17
N TYR A 5 -9.71 19.76 -8.65
CA TYR A 5 -9.44 19.90 -7.23
C TYR A 5 -9.61 21.34 -6.78
N CYS A 6 -9.96 21.53 -5.51
CA CYS A 6 -9.95 22.86 -4.88
C CYS A 6 -9.48 22.75 -3.41
N LEU A 7 -8.90 23.85 -2.91
CA LEU A 7 -8.61 24.00 -1.50
C LEU A 7 -9.91 24.21 -0.72
N VAL A 8 -10.02 23.58 0.44
CA VAL A 8 -11.13 23.75 1.37
C VAL A 8 -10.61 24.05 2.77
N TYR A 9 -11.35 24.88 3.51
CA TYR A 9 -11.08 25.14 4.91
C TYR A 9 -11.93 24.22 5.76
N LEU A 10 -11.28 23.50 6.68
CA LEU A 10 -11.95 22.66 7.65
C LEU A 10 -12.42 23.49 8.85
N ARG A 11 -13.30 22.93 9.68
CA ARG A 11 -13.87 23.63 10.84
C ARG A 11 -12.83 24.06 11.87
N ASN A 12 -11.72 23.35 11.96
CA ASN A 12 -10.58 23.66 12.85
C ASN A 12 -9.58 24.66 12.27
N GLY A 13 -9.86 25.22 11.07
CA GLY A 13 -8.98 26.14 10.37
C GLY A 13 -7.89 25.49 9.52
N ALA A 14 -7.73 24.15 9.59
CA ALA A 14 -6.82 23.43 8.71
C ALA A 14 -7.28 23.50 7.24
N ARG A 15 -6.34 23.38 6.32
CA ARG A 15 -6.62 23.32 4.89
C ARG A 15 -6.51 21.90 4.38
N SER A 16 -7.38 21.55 3.46
CA SER A 16 -7.38 20.27 2.78
C SER A 16 -7.76 20.44 1.31
N ILE A 17 -7.74 19.35 0.59
CA ILE A 17 -8.08 19.29 -0.84
C ILE A 17 -9.42 18.56 -0.99
N ARG A 18 -10.27 19.08 -1.88
CA ARG A 18 -11.50 18.42 -2.30
C ARG A 18 -11.38 17.99 -3.76
N SER A 19 -11.60 16.72 -4.04
CA SER A 19 -11.85 16.23 -5.38
C SER A 19 -13.26 16.63 -5.82
N LEU A 20 -13.37 17.37 -6.92
CA LEU A 20 -14.65 17.79 -7.49
C LEU A 20 -15.30 16.62 -8.24
N ALA A 21 -14.49 15.78 -8.91
CA ALA A 21 -14.98 14.61 -9.63
C ALA A 21 -15.61 13.59 -8.69
N GLU A 22 -14.97 13.30 -7.55
CA GLU A 22 -15.46 12.34 -6.56
C GLU A 22 -16.41 12.98 -5.55
N ALA A 23 -16.46 14.31 -5.49
CA ALA A 23 -17.19 15.07 -4.48
C ALA A 23 -16.79 14.69 -3.02
N GLU A 24 -15.55 14.23 -2.83
CA GLU A 24 -14.98 13.89 -1.52
C GLU A 24 -13.84 14.84 -1.14
N THR A 25 -13.72 15.15 0.14
CA THR A 25 -12.62 15.94 0.71
C THR A 25 -11.62 15.00 1.34
N PHE A 26 -10.34 15.16 1.04
CA PHE A 26 -9.26 14.41 1.66
C PHE A 26 -9.12 14.83 3.12
N HIS A 27 -9.04 13.87 4.05
CA HIS A 27 -8.86 14.13 5.47
C HIS A 27 -9.79 15.24 6.02
N PRO A 28 -11.13 15.04 5.96
CA PRO A 28 -12.11 16.13 6.09
C PRO A 28 -12.32 16.67 7.50
N VAL A 29 -11.71 16.08 8.53
CA VAL A 29 -12.04 16.37 9.94
C VAL A 29 -10.95 17.21 10.61
N VAL A 30 -9.75 16.67 10.74
CA VAL A 30 -8.66 17.32 11.50
C VAL A 30 -7.55 17.85 10.58
N GLY A 31 -7.60 17.52 9.30
CA GLY A 31 -6.63 17.91 8.30
C GLY A 31 -5.60 16.83 7.99
N PRO A 32 -4.91 16.99 6.83
CA PRO A 32 -4.13 15.91 6.26
C PRO A 32 -3.00 15.40 7.15
N ALA A 33 -2.15 16.28 7.65
CA ALA A 33 -0.98 15.87 8.44
C ALA A 33 -1.37 15.26 9.79
N ILE A 34 -2.33 15.85 10.50
CA ILE A 34 -2.76 15.35 11.81
C ILE A 34 -3.43 13.99 11.69
N GLU A 35 -4.28 13.79 10.67
CA GLU A 35 -4.94 12.51 10.44
C GLU A 35 -3.92 11.45 10.02
N ALA A 36 -2.97 11.79 9.13
CA ALA A 36 -1.90 10.89 8.70
C ALA A 36 -0.98 10.48 9.86
N GLU A 37 -0.61 11.41 10.75
CA GLU A 37 0.16 11.11 11.95
C GLU A 37 -0.56 10.10 12.83
N ALA A 38 -1.79 10.39 13.23
CA ALA A 38 -2.54 9.56 14.16
C ALA A 38 -2.85 8.17 13.56
N LEU A 39 -3.38 8.14 12.32
CA LEU A 39 -3.90 6.94 11.69
C LEU A 39 -2.80 6.03 11.16
N TYR A 40 -1.74 6.59 10.57
CA TYR A 40 -0.74 5.79 9.89
C TYR A 40 0.58 5.74 10.65
N VAL A 41 1.11 6.86 11.12
CA VAL A 41 2.46 6.86 11.69
C VAL A 41 2.47 6.30 13.10
N ARG A 42 1.66 6.88 13.99
CA ARG A 42 1.65 6.47 15.42
C ARG A 42 0.97 5.11 15.61
N GLN A 43 -0.17 4.90 14.95
CA GLN A 43 -0.88 3.62 15.06
C GLN A 43 -0.08 2.43 14.55
N LEU A 44 0.64 2.59 13.42
CA LEU A 44 1.50 1.54 12.86
C LEU A 44 2.89 1.49 13.52
N ARG A 45 3.19 2.41 14.44
CA ARG A 45 4.51 2.52 15.11
C ARG A 45 5.66 2.55 14.10
N LEU A 46 5.51 3.39 13.04
CA LEU A 46 6.44 3.37 11.93
C LEU A 46 7.88 3.68 12.34
N PRO A 47 8.16 4.73 13.17
CA PRO A 47 9.52 5.05 13.56
C PRO A 47 10.22 3.90 14.30
N GLU A 48 9.56 3.31 15.28
CA GLU A 48 10.10 2.21 16.09
C GLU A 48 10.34 0.98 15.22
N ARG A 49 9.45 0.70 14.29
CA ARG A 49 9.56 -0.45 13.38
C ARG A 49 10.66 -0.25 12.35
N VAL A 50 10.83 0.96 11.81
CA VAL A 50 11.96 1.29 10.93
C VAL A 50 13.28 1.09 11.67
N GLN A 51 13.36 1.59 12.91
CA GLN A 51 14.55 1.45 13.74
C GLN A 51 14.87 -0.01 14.08
N ALA A 52 13.84 -0.83 14.34
CA ALA A 52 13.99 -2.25 14.70
C ALA A 52 14.23 -3.17 13.49
N THR A 53 14.03 -2.69 12.25
CA THR A 53 14.17 -3.51 11.05
C THR A 53 15.60 -3.44 10.53
N PRO A 54 16.34 -4.56 10.47
CA PRO A 54 17.64 -4.58 9.81
C PRO A 54 17.48 -4.32 8.30
N GLY A 55 18.15 -3.29 7.78
CA GLY A 55 18.12 -2.95 6.36
C GLY A 55 16.93 -2.08 5.96
N GLU A 56 16.30 -2.41 4.85
CA GLU A 56 15.27 -1.58 4.22
C GLU A 56 13.87 -1.86 4.79
N PHE A 57 13.20 -0.82 5.27
CA PHE A 57 11.79 -0.89 5.66
C PHE A 57 10.90 -0.48 4.50
N VAL A 58 9.95 -1.33 4.12
CA VAL A 58 9.08 -1.12 2.96
C VAL A 58 7.69 -0.70 3.41
N ILE A 59 7.22 0.44 2.90
CA ILE A 59 5.84 0.92 3.08
C ILE A 59 5.12 0.90 1.73
N TRP A 60 3.91 0.35 1.69
CA TRP A 60 2.97 0.56 0.60
C TRP A 60 1.96 1.62 1.00
N ASP A 61 1.87 2.68 0.21
CA ASP A 61 0.93 3.79 0.36
C ASP A 61 -0.12 3.68 -0.75
N ILE A 62 -1.26 3.09 -0.42
CA ILE A 62 -2.34 2.77 -1.37
C ILE A 62 -3.37 3.89 -1.35
N GLY A 63 -3.30 4.74 -2.37
CA GLY A 63 -4.00 6.01 -2.46
C GLY A 63 -3.06 7.17 -2.11
N LEU A 64 -2.07 7.46 -2.99
CA LEU A 64 -1.15 8.60 -2.81
C LEU A 64 -1.92 9.90 -2.58
N GLY A 65 -3.00 10.13 -3.36
CA GLY A 65 -3.78 11.34 -3.29
C GLY A 65 -2.91 12.59 -3.38
N ALA A 66 -3.00 13.43 -2.36
CA ALA A 66 -2.20 14.66 -2.22
C ALA A 66 -0.86 14.45 -1.48
N ALA A 67 -0.39 13.23 -1.37
CA ALA A 67 0.85 12.81 -0.71
C ALA A 67 0.95 13.09 0.80
N ALA A 68 -0.14 13.41 1.47
CA ALA A 68 -0.11 13.79 2.88
C ALA A 68 0.36 12.65 3.79
N ASN A 69 -0.12 11.42 3.57
CA ASN A 69 0.26 10.24 4.34
C ASN A 69 1.74 9.92 4.18
N ALA A 70 2.21 9.90 2.93
CA ALA A 70 3.60 9.63 2.58
C ALA A 70 4.57 10.65 3.20
N LEU A 71 4.30 11.94 2.99
CA LEU A 71 5.18 13.03 3.48
C LEU A 71 5.17 13.12 5.00
N THR A 72 4.02 12.91 5.65
CA THR A 72 3.94 12.87 7.11
C THR A 72 4.71 11.68 7.67
N ALA A 73 4.61 10.51 7.02
CA ALA A 73 5.36 9.32 7.44
C ALA A 73 6.87 9.56 7.34
N ILE A 74 7.37 10.08 6.21
CA ILE A 74 8.80 10.39 6.03
C ILE A 74 9.28 11.33 7.13
N ARG A 75 8.57 12.44 7.34
CA ARG A 75 8.95 13.48 8.32
C ARG A 75 9.04 12.92 9.74
N LEU A 76 8.01 12.22 10.20
CA LEU A 76 7.96 11.73 11.57
C LEU A 76 8.91 10.56 11.81
N ILE A 77 9.11 9.67 10.82
CA ILE A 77 10.15 8.65 10.89
C ILE A 77 11.52 9.32 11.07
N ARG A 78 11.85 10.32 10.25
CA ARG A 78 13.11 11.03 10.33
C ARG A 78 13.31 11.73 11.69
N GLU A 79 12.26 12.37 12.22
CA GLU A 79 12.30 13.06 13.51
C GLU A 79 12.56 12.10 14.67
N ASP A 80 11.84 10.98 14.71
CA ASP A 80 11.91 10.01 15.80
C ASP A 80 13.15 9.07 15.71
N LEU A 81 13.84 9.03 14.56
CA LEU A 81 15.12 8.31 14.44
C LEU A 81 16.27 8.98 15.19
N GLU A 82 16.13 10.27 15.59
CA GLU A 82 17.10 11.01 16.38
C GLU A 82 18.54 10.94 15.82
N GLY A 83 18.66 10.94 14.49
CA GLY A 83 19.96 10.87 13.80
C GLY A 83 20.49 9.44 13.59
N LYS A 84 19.81 8.40 14.04
CA LYS A 84 20.16 7.01 13.72
C LYS A 84 19.89 6.73 12.23
N PRO A 85 20.73 5.89 11.59
CA PRO A 85 20.53 5.58 10.18
C PRO A 85 19.25 4.77 9.95
N GLY A 86 18.51 5.09 8.90
CA GLY A 86 17.33 4.37 8.46
C GLY A 86 17.29 4.27 6.93
N HIS A 87 16.70 3.19 6.42
CA HIS A 87 16.48 2.97 4.99
C HIS A 87 14.99 2.70 4.76
N LEU A 88 14.36 3.60 4.03
CA LEU A 88 12.93 3.55 3.73
C LEU A 88 12.72 3.39 2.22
N ARG A 89 12.00 2.32 1.84
CA ARG A 89 11.40 2.20 0.53
C ARG A 89 9.91 2.47 0.63
N LEU A 90 9.48 3.54 -0.01
CA LEU A 90 8.08 3.92 -0.10
C LEU A 90 7.56 3.64 -1.51
N VAL A 91 6.49 2.86 -1.62
CA VAL A 91 5.82 2.57 -2.89
C VAL A 91 4.40 3.11 -2.79
N SER A 92 4.15 4.23 -3.44
CA SER A 92 2.80 4.81 -3.53
C SER A 92 2.08 4.30 -4.77
N PHE A 93 0.79 4.04 -4.61
CA PHE A 93 -0.10 3.60 -5.69
C PHE A 93 -1.22 4.61 -5.87
N ASP A 94 -1.42 5.06 -7.09
CA ASP A 94 -2.58 5.88 -7.46
C ASP A 94 -2.86 5.75 -8.96
N HIS A 95 -4.09 5.96 -9.37
CA HIS A 95 -4.41 5.97 -10.80
C HIS A 95 -3.99 7.27 -11.49
N THR A 96 -3.71 8.34 -10.73
CA THR A 96 -3.31 9.66 -11.23
C THR A 96 -2.37 10.37 -10.25
N SER A 97 -1.47 11.20 -10.75
CA SER A 97 -0.65 12.11 -9.95
C SER A 97 -1.30 13.48 -9.74
N ALA A 98 -2.48 13.73 -10.31
CA ALA A 98 -3.07 15.06 -10.38
C ALA A 98 -3.34 15.71 -9.01
N ALA A 99 -3.71 14.93 -7.98
CA ALA A 99 -3.89 15.46 -6.63
C ALA A 99 -2.55 15.85 -5.98
N ALA A 100 -1.47 15.09 -6.23
CA ALA A 100 -0.12 15.42 -5.77
C ALA A 100 0.44 16.66 -6.50
N GLU A 101 0.16 16.80 -7.80
CA GLU A 101 0.48 18.01 -8.57
C GLU A 101 -0.24 19.25 -8.02
N PHE A 102 -1.53 19.09 -7.69
CA PHE A 102 -2.30 20.16 -7.06
C PHE A 102 -1.74 20.51 -5.67
N ALA A 103 -1.39 19.51 -4.86
CA ALA A 103 -0.77 19.74 -3.56
C ALA A 103 0.58 20.46 -3.67
N LEU A 104 1.37 20.15 -4.68
CA LEU A 104 2.64 20.80 -4.96
C LEU A 104 2.44 22.29 -5.31
N ALA A 105 1.45 22.60 -6.16
CA ALA A 105 1.11 23.97 -6.53
C ALA A 105 0.58 24.81 -5.34
N HIS A 106 0.04 24.16 -4.31
CA HIS A 106 -0.54 24.78 -3.11
C HIS A 106 0.21 24.41 -1.82
N GLY A 107 1.51 24.10 -1.93
CA GLY A 107 2.33 23.60 -0.83
C GLY A 107 2.41 24.54 0.37
N VAL A 108 2.43 25.86 0.12
CA VAL A 108 2.46 26.89 1.17
C VAL A 108 1.16 26.86 1.99
N GLU A 109 0.02 26.76 1.30
CA GLU A 109 -1.30 26.75 1.96
C GLU A 109 -1.53 25.46 2.72
N LEU A 110 -1.06 24.34 2.21
CA LEU A 110 -1.25 23.02 2.82
C LEU A 110 -0.26 22.74 3.95
N GLY A 111 0.94 23.33 3.89
CA GLY A 111 1.97 23.28 4.91
C GLY A 111 2.73 21.97 5.03
N TYR A 112 2.09 20.80 4.85
CA TYR A 112 2.75 19.50 5.00
C TYR A 112 3.73 19.16 3.86
N VAL A 113 3.64 19.84 2.73
CA VAL A 113 4.57 19.68 1.59
C VAL A 113 5.93 20.34 1.85
N ALA A 114 5.97 21.32 2.77
CA ALA A 114 7.17 22.12 3.05
C ALA A 114 8.41 21.25 3.34
N GLY A 115 9.48 21.51 2.59
CA GLY A 115 10.75 20.80 2.68
C GLY A 115 10.83 19.54 1.78
N TYR A 116 9.74 19.15 1.12
CA TYR A 116 9.69 17.99 0.22
C TYR A 116 9.23 18.34 -1.20
N GLU A 117 9.14 19.62 -1.54
CA GLU A 117 8.66 20.10 -2.84
C GLU A 117 9.44 19.50 -4.01
N SER A 118 10.77 19.49 -3.90
CA SER A 118 11.65 18.94 -4.94
C SER A 118 11.49 17.43 -5.08
N ALA A 119 11.39 16.69 -3.96
CA ALA A 119 11.22 15.24 -3.98
C ALA A 119 9.85 14.86 -4.55
N LEU A 120 8.77 15.56 -4.18
CA LEU A 120 7.44 15.32 -4.69
C LEU A 120 7.35 15.68 -6.19
N ALA A 121 7.97 16.78 -6.63
CA ALA A 121 8.02 17.16 -8.03
C ALA A 121 8.74 16.10 -8.88
N GLU A 122 9.89 15.61 -8.41
CA GLU A 122 10.64 14.55 -9.08
C GLU A 122 9.86 13.25 -9.14
N LEU A 123 9.19 12.85 -8.04
CA LEU A 123 8.33 11.68 -8.00
C LEU A 123 7.21 11.75 -9.03
N VAL A 124 6.53 12.89 -9.12
CA VAL A 124 5.43 13.12 -10.07
C VAL A 124 5.93 13.03 -11.51
N GLN A 125 7.10 13.63 -11.79
CA GLN A 125 7.69 13.68 -13.11
C GLN A 125 8.29 12.34 -13.55
N ASN A 126 9.10 11.71 -12.68
CA ASN A 126 9.96 10.57 -13.02
C ASN A 126 9.44 9.24 -12.48
N ARG A 127 8.36 9.24 -11.70
CA ARG A 127 7.78 8.07 -11.01
C ARG A 127 8.70 7.42 -9.97
N CYS A 128 9.87 7.96 -9.76
CA CYS A 128 10.84 7.51 -8.77
C CYS A 128 11.72 8.67 -8.35
N VAL A 129 12.01 8.75 -7.05
CA VAL A 129 12.98 9.69 -6.49
C VAL A 129 13.78 9.00 -5.41
N LYS A 130 15.07 9.35 -5.30
CA LYS A 130 15.95 8.92 -4.22
C LYS A 130 16.54 10.16 -3.57
N PHE A 131 16.39 10.27 -2.26
CA PHE A 131 16.91 11.40 -1.51
C PHE A 131 17.22 11.00 -0.07
N SER A 132 17.85 11.92 0.66
CA SER A 132 18.12 11.77 2.09
C SER A 132 17.44 12.88 2.86
N ASP A 133 16.84 12.54 4.00
CA ASP A 133 16.35 13.51 4.97
C ASP A 133 17.03 13.22 6.33
N GLY A 134 18.04 14.01 6.66
CA GLY A 134 18.94 13.71 7.76
C GLY A 134 19.66 12.37 7.56
N SER A 135 19.51 11.46 8.51
CA SER A 135 20.08 10.10 8.46
C SER A 135 19.20 9.07 7.76
N LEU A 136 17.98 9.45 7.36
CA LEU A 136 17.04 8.57 6.65
C LEU A 136 17.33 8.60 5.15
N GLN A 137 17.63 7.44 4.58
CA GLN A 137 17.74 7.24 3.13
C GLN A 137 16.38 6.80 2.59
N ILE A 138 15.88 7.49 1.58
CA ILE A 138 14.54 7.24 1.02
C ILE A 138 14.64 6.88 -0.46
N GLU A 139 14.03 5.78 -0.84
CA GLU A 139 13.67 5.48 -2.22
C GLU A 139 12.14 5.49 -2.32
N TRP A 140 11.58 6.44 -3.07
CA TRP A 140 10.15 6.60 -3.23
C TRP A 140 9.75 6.40 -4.68
N THR A 141 8.83 5.45 -4.93
CA THR A 141 8.31 5.13 -6.26
C THR A 141 6.81 5.34 -6.32
N LEU A 142 6.31 5.74 -7.49
CA LEU A 142 4.89 5.89 -7.79
C LEU A 142 4.47 4.91 -8.87
N GLU A 143 3.73 3.90 -8.49
CA GLU A 143 3.04 2.97 -9.37
C GLU A 143 1.72 3.59 -9.83
N SER A 144 1.69 4.10 -11.06
CA SER A 144 0.49 4.72 -11.61
C SER A 144 -0.37 3.72 -12.36
N GLY A 145 -1.67 3.73 -12.07
CA GLY A 145 -2.67 2.90 -12.73
C GLY A 145 -3.69 2.30 -11.77
N ASP A 146 -4.45 1.36 -12.29
CA ASP A 146 -5.47 0.64 -11.51
C ASP A 146 -4.79 -0.37 -10.56
N PHE A 147 -4.85 -0.11 -9.26
CA PHE A 147 -4.22 -0.96 -8.25
C PHE A 147 -4.78 -2.39 -8.23
N PRO A 148 -6.10 -2.64 -8.31
CA PRO A 148 -6.64 -3.99 -8.47
C PRO A 148 -6.04 -4.76 -9.65
N ALA A 149 -5.92 -4.13 -10.82
CA ALA A 149 -5.34 -4.75 -12.00
C ALA A 149 -3.82 -5.00 -11.83
N TRP A 150 -3.09 -4.06 -11.25
CA TRP A 150 -1.67 -4.23 -10.91
C TRP A 150 -1.48 -5.41 -9.95
N LEU A 151 -2.29 -5.47 -8.88
CA LEU A 151 -2.23 -6.54 -7.90
C LEU A 151 -2.51 -7.92 -8.51
N ALA A 152 -3.54 -8.02 -9.36
CA ALA A 152 -3.88 -9.26 -10.05
C ALA A 152 -2.73 -9.77 -10.93
N LYS A 153 -2.07 -8.88 -11.68
CA LYS A 153 -0.90 -9.23 -12.50
C LYS A 153 0.27 -9.73 -11.67
N THR A 154 0.58 -9.06 -10.56
CA THR A 154 1.72 -9.42 -9.72
C THR A 154 1.50 -10.70 -8.94
N VAL A 155 0.25 -10.99 -8.53
CA VAL A 155 -0.13 -12.28 -7.92
C VAL A 155 0.00 -13.41 -8.96
N ALA A 156 -0.48 -13.22 -10.18
CA ALA A 156 -0.37 -14.20 -11.25
C ALA A 156 1.10 -14.51 -11.61
N ALA A 157 1.95 -13.49 -11.67
CA ALA A 157 3.38 -13.65 -11.93
C ALA A 157 4.11 -14.43 -10.83
N GLY A 158 3.69 -14.30 -9.57
CA GLY A 158 4.25 -15.04 -8.43
C GLY A 158 3.79 -16.51 -8.34
N ILE A 159 2.77 -16.90 -9.09
CA ILE A 159 2.21 -18.27 -9.10
C ILE A 159 2.84 -19.13 -10.22
N LEU A 160 3.66 -18.55 -11.13
CA LEU A 160 4.36 -19.36 -12.12
C LEU A 160 5.24 -20.39 -11.38
N PRO A 161 5.05 -21.71 -11.66
CA PRO A 161 5.87 -22.74 -11.03
C PRO A 161 7.34 -22.45 -11.34
N ALA A 162 8.19 -22.56 -10.30
CA ALA A 162 9.63 -22.63 -10.53
C ALA A 162 9.85 -23.75 -11.54
N VAL A 163 10.34 -23.40 -12.73
CA VAL A 163 10.78 -24.38 -13.70
C VAL A 163 11.92 -25.11 -13.01
N GLU A 164 11.67 -26.33 -12.53
CA GLU A 164 12.72 -27.22 -12.09
C GLU A 164 13.74 -27.27 -13.22
N SER A 165 14.94 -26.78 -12.95
CA SER A 165 16.10 -26.96 -13.83
C SER A 165 16.41 -28.46 -13.82
N GLY A 166 15.69 -29.21 -14.65
CA GLY A 166 15.96 -30.60 -14.92
C GLY A 166 17.37 -30.72 -15.50
N VAL A 167 18.30 -31.21 -14.68
CA VAL A 167 19.60 -31.67 -15.15
C VAL A 167 19.34 -32.85 -16.09
N PRO A 168 19.68 -32.79 -17.39
CA PRO A 168 19.54 -33.95 -18.25
C PRO A 168 20.58 -35.00 -17.84
N PRO A 169 20.20 -36.31 -17.81
CA PRO A 169 21.12 -37.38 -17.51
C PRO A 169 22.16 -37.52 -18.61
N GLY A 170 23.41 -37.68 -18.21
CA GLY A 170 24.58 -37.72 -19.04
C GLY A 170 24.50 -38.61 -20.28
N GLY A 171 24.64 -38.05 -21.44
CA GLY A 171 24.88 -38.70 -22.72
C GLY A 171 26.34 -38.53 -23.14
N LYS A 172 26.97 -39.64 -23.49
CA LYS A 172 28.39 -39.79 -23.82
C LYS A 172 28.84 -38.90 -24.98
N VAL A 173 29.99 -38.30 -24.80
CA VAL A 173 30.77 -37.58 -25.80
C VAL A 173 31.23 -38.54 -26.89
N VAL A 174 30.94 -38.24 -28.15
CA VAL A 174 31.69 -38.72 -29.32
C VAL A 174 32.19 -37.48 -30.05
N GLY A 175 33.51 -37.36 -30.12
CA GLY A 175 34.18 -36.25 -30.74
C GLY A 175 34.11 -36.29 -32.25
N ASN A 176 34.05 -35.11 -32.86
CA ASN A 176 34.57 -34.94 -34.22
C ASN A 176 35.15 -33.54 -34.38
N THR A 177 36.38 -33.52 -34.81
CA THR A 177 37.22 -32.37 -35.16
C THR A 177 36.92 -31.89 -36.55
N ALA A 178 36.67 -30.57 -36.75
CA ALA A 178 36.95 -29.88 -38.01
C ALA A 178 37.07 -28.35 -37.78
N ARG A 179 38.25 -27.88 -37.81
CA ARG A 179 38.95 -26.90 -38.64
C ARG A 179 38.28 -25.53 -38.84
N ALA A 180 39.04 -24.54 -38.39
CA ALA A 180 38.84 -23.09 -38.54
C ALA A 180 39.00 -22.66 -40.02
N GLU A 181 38.22 -21.68 -40.44
CA GLU A 181 38.58 -20.72 -41.47
C GLU A 181 38.26 -19.29 -41.05
N ASN A 182 39.31 -18.47 -41.20
CA ASN A 182 39.32 -17.02 -41.01
C ASN A 182 38.49 -16.29 -42.06
N SER A 183 37.75 -15.27 -41.66
CA SER A 183 37.38 -14.18 -42.54
C SER A 183 37.36 -12.84 -41.79
N SER A 184 38.04 -11.89 -42.41
CA SER A 184 38.48 -10.58 -41.98
C SER A 184 37.36 -9.57 -41.74
N ALA A 185 37.61 -8.71 -40.75
CA ALA A 185 36.80 -7.54 -40.37
C ALA A 185 36.90 -6.38 -41.35
N GLY A 186 35.76 -5.67 -41.56
CA GLY A 186 35.68 -4.29 -42.05
C GLY A 186 35.06 -3.38 -40.97
N PRO A 187 35.49 -2.11 -40.91
CA PRO A 187 35.04 -1.19 -39.85
C PRO A 187 33.81 -0.40 -40.32
N GLY A 188 32.80 -0.35 -39.53
CA GLY A 188 31.67 0.57 -39.75
C GLY A 188 30.51 0.40 -38.78
N ASP A 189 30.18 1.48 -38.14
CA ASP A 189 28.98 1.80 -37.39
C ASP A 189 28.90 1.31 -35.95
N ARG A 190 29.37 2.20 -35.06
CA ARG A 190 28.96 2.24 -33.66
C ARG A 190 27.50 2.65 -33.58
N MET A 191 26.60 1.71 -33.39
CA MET A 191 25.27 1.98 -32.81
C MET A 191 25.46 2.49 -31.37
N PRO A 192 24.68 3.52 -30.96
CA PRO A 192 24.68 3.93 -29.58
C PRO A 192 24.16 2.78 -28.69
N PRO A 193 24.64 2.67 -27.44
CA PRO A 193 24.18 1.60 -26.55
C PRO A 193 22.68 1.73 -26.38
N SER A 194 21.96 0.69 -26.80
CA SER A 194 20.57 0.47 -26.44
C SER A 194 20.49 0.54 -24.92
N THR A 195 19.74 1.50 -24.38
CA THR A 195 19.32 1.51 -23.00
C THR A 195 18.57 0.21 -22.76
N ALA A 196 19.28 -0.76 -22.21
CA ALA A 196 18.67 -1.99 -21.73
C ALA A 196 17.58 -1.58 -20.74
N GLY A 197 16.33 -1.70 -21.16
CA GLY A 197 15.19 -1.64 -20.27
C GLY A 197 15.33 -2.79 -19.28
N GLY A 198 15.96 -2.52 -18.13
CA GLY A 198 15.96 -3.47 -17.02
C GLY A 198 14.51 -3.78 -16.69
N THR A 199 14.17 -5.05 -16.61
CA THR A 199 12.89 -5.50 -16.07
C THR A 199 12.69 -4.76 -14.76
N PRO A 200 11.58 -4.02 -14.54
CA PRO A 200 11.35 -3.32 -13.30
C PRO A 200 11.54 -4.30 -12.15
N ALA A 201 12.40 -3.96 -11.19
CA ALA A 201 12.60 -4.82 -10.03
C ALA A 201 11.23 -5.07 -9.39
N ALA A 202 10.93 -6.35 -9.09
CA ALA A 202 9.65 -6.70 -8.51
C ALA A 202 9.41 -5.89 -7.23
N THR A 203 8.25 -5.25 -7.12
CA THR A 203 7.88 -4.47 -5.92
C THR A 203 7.97 -5.36 -4.69
N PRO A 204 8.81 -5.02 -3.69
CA PRO A 204 9.04 -5.89 -2.53
C PRO A 204 7.82 -5.95 -1.63
N PRO A 205 7.59 -7.08 -0.91
CA PRO A 205 6.53 -7.18 0.09
C PRO A 205 6.66 -6.11 1.16
N PRO A 206 5.54 -5.50 1.62
CA PRO A 206 5.58 -4.42 2.59
C PRO A 206 5.76 -4.90 4.04
N HIS A 207 6.30 -4.02 4.88
CA HIS A 207 6.24 -4.10 6.33
C HIS A 207 5.01 -3.38 6.89
N ALA A 208 4.58 -2.32 6.20
CA ALA A 208 3.40 -1.53 6.55
C ALA A 208 2.61 -1.12 5.30
N ILE A 209 1.29 -1.01 5.45
CA ILE A 209 0.38 -0.57 4.39
C ILE A 209 -0.46 0.57 4.93
N LEU A 210 -0.35 1.72 4.29
CA LEU A 210 -1.25 2.85 4.46
C LEU A 210 -2.37 2.67 3.45
N PHE A 211 -3.56 2.26 3.89
CA PHE A 211 -4.66 1.92 2.99
C PHE A 211 -5.70 3.04 3.01
N ASP A 212 -5.59 3.99 2.08
CA ASP A 212 -6.36 5.24 2.04
C ASP A 212 -7.05 5.53 0.69
N PRO A 213 -7.67 4.54 0.03
CA PRO A 213 -8.45 4.82 -1.16
C PRO A 213 -9.73 5.59 -0.82
N PHE A 214 -10.38 6.18 -1.83
CA PHE A 214 -11.73 6.71 -1.69
C PHE A 214 -12.70 5.69 -1.09
N SER A 215 -13.76 6.19 -0.46
CA SER A 215 -14.73 5.37 0.27
C SER A 215 -15.29 4.21 -0.58
N PRO A 216 -15.78 3.12 0.06
CA PRO A 216 -16.38 1.99 -0.66
C PRO A 216 -17.52 2.41 -1.62
N ARG A 217 -18.18 3.52 -1.32
CA ARG A 217 -19.24 4.06 -2.16
C ARG A 217 -18.71 4.67 -3.46
N LYS A 218 -17.51 5.24 -3.41
CA LYS A 218 -16.86 5.91 -4.54
C LYS A 218 -15.98 4.98 -5.35
N ASN A 219 -15.27 4.10 -4.66
CA ASN A 219 -14.35 3.17 -5.29
C ASN A 219 -14.56 1.74 -4.77
N PRO A 220 -15.69 1.07 -5.09
CA PRO A 220 -15.99 -0.26 -4.56
C PRO A 220 -14.95 -1.31 -4.94
N ALA A 221 -14.26 -1.16 -6.07
CA ALA A 221 -13.21 -2.08 -6.52
C ALA A 221 -12.08 -2.26 -5.48
N MET A 222 -11.78 -1.23 -4.70
CA MET A 222 -10.76 -1.25 -3.64
C MET A 222 -11.22 -1.96 -2.37
N TRP A 223 -12.47 -2.41 -2.28
CA TRP A 223 -13.08 -2.92 -1.05
C TRP A 223 -13.69 -4.32 -1.21
N THR A 224 -13.16 -5.11 -2.14
CA THR A 224 -13.63 -6.48 -2.40
C THR A 224 -12.79 -7.53 -1.67
N VAL A 225 -13.39 -8.68 -1.38
CA VAL A 225 -12.67 -9.82 -0.80
C VAL A 225 -11.52 -10.26 -1.71
N SER A 226 -11.72 -10.26 -3.02
CA SER A 226 -10.69 -10.64 -3.99
C SER A 226 -9.47 -9.71 -3.95
N LEU A 227 -9.68 -8.39 -3.75
CA LEU A 227 -8.58 -7.44 -3.58
C LEU A 227 -7.78 -7.76 -2.31
N PHE A 228 -8.43 -7.88 -1.15
CA PHE A 228 -7.72 -8.15 0.11
C PHE A 228 -7.07 -9.54 0.11
N ALA A 229 -7.68 -10.55 -0.50
CA ALA A 229 -7.05 -11.86 -0.68
C ALA A 229 -5.83 -11.79 -1.60
N GLY A 230 -5.90 -10.99 -2.66
CA GLY A 230 -4.75 -10.70 -3.52
C GLY A 230 -3.63 -9.99 -2.76
N LEU A 231 -3.98 -8.97 -1.98
CA LEU A 231 -3.05 -8.21 -1.16
C LEU A 231 -2.38 -9.11 -0.12
N PHE A 232 -3.15 -9.92 0.60
CA PHE A 232 -2.62 -10.87 1.58
C PHE A 232 -1.62 -11.86 0.97
N ARG A 233 -1.89 -12.40 -0.22
CA ARG A 233 -0.97 -13.28 -0.96
C ARG A 233 0.34 -12.62 -1.39
N ARG A 234 0.40 -11.29 -1.45
CA ARG A 234 1.62 -10.53 -1.75
C ARG A 234 2.48 -10.28 -0.53
N LEU A 235 1.96 -10.52 0.67
CA LEU A 235 2.73 -10.40 1.90
C LEU A 235 3.73 -11.56 2.02
N ASP A 236 4.88 -11.26 2.60
CA ASP A 236 5.83 -12.28 3.01
C ASP A 236 5.34 -12.91 4.32
N PRO A 237 5.07 -14.23 4.39
CA PRO A 237 4.59 -14.87 5.62
C PRO A 237 5.57 -14.76 6.79
N GLN A 238 6.86 -14.60 6.52
CA GLN A 238 7.91 -14.46 7.54
C GLN A 238 8.11 -13.02 8.00
N ARG A 239 7.59 -12.05 7.25
CA ARG A 239 7.73 -10.62 7.53
C ARG A 239 6.49 -10.07 8.22
N PRO A 240 6.61 -9.53 9.45
CA PRO A 240 5.50 -8.84 10.09
C PRO A 240 4.99 -7.67 9.24
N CYS A 241 3.71 -7.70 8.87
CA CYS A 241 3.07 -6.63 8.10
C CYS A 241 1.79 -6.18 8.77
N VAL A 242 1.64 -4.87 8.93
CA VAL A 242 0.44 -4.23 9.46
C VAL A 242 -0.16 -3.28 8.44
N LEU A 243 -1.48 -3.16 8.47
CA LEU A 243 -2.26 -2.27 7.62
C LEU A 243 -3.14 -1.39 8.50
N ALA A 244 -3.16 -0.09 8.26
CA ALA A 244 -4.12 0.83 8.86
C ALA A 244 -5.09 1.36 7.80
N ASN A 245 -6.33 1.57 8.23
CA ASN A 245 -7.38 2.14 7.41
C ASN A 245 -8.31 3.02 8.24
N TYR A 246 -8.79 4.10 7.66
CA TYR A 246 -9.62 5.13 8.30
C TYR A 246 -11.05 4.71 8.66
N THR A 247 -11.53 3.57 8.18
CA THR A 247 -12.93 3.16 8.36
C THR A 247 -13.13 2.29 9.60
N ARG A 248 -14.32 2.36 10.19
CA ARG A 248 -14.82 1.41 11.18
C ARG A 248 -15.93 0.51 10.65
N SER A 249 -16.12 0.50 9.34
CA SER A 249 -17.21 -0.23 8.67
C SER A 249 -17.13 -1.73 8.95
N THR A 250 -18.23 -2.31 9.43
CA THR A 250 -18.34 -3.76 9.63
C THR A 250 -18.08 -4.51 8.31
N MET A 251 -18.64 -4.03 7.20
CA MET A 251 -18.39 -4.60 5.87
C MET A 251 -16.89 -4.62 5.53
N ALA A 252 -16.16 -3.51 5.73
CA ALA A 252 -14.73 -3.47 5.43
C ALA A 252 -13.93 -4.44 6.32
N ARG A 253 -14.24 -4.52 7.62
CA ARG A 253 -13.61 -5.47 8.55
C ARG A 253 -13.89 -6.92 8.14
N VAL A 254 -15.13 -7.26 7.81
CA VAL A 254 -15.51 -8.59 7.29
C VAL A 254 -14.76 -8.89 5.99
N THR A 255 -14.66 -7.92 5.09
CA THR A 255 -13.94 -8.08 3.82
C THR A 255 -12.46 -8.41 4.05
N MET A 256 -11.79 -7.70 4.99
CA MET A 256 -10.38 -7.96 5.33
C MET A 256 -10.20 -9.34 5.98
N LEU A 257 -11.08 -9.74 6.91
CA LEU A 257 -11.08 -11.08 7.50
C LEU A 257 -11.18 -12.15 6.42
N LEU A 258 -12.17 -12.06 5.53
CA LEU A 258 -12.35 -13.01 4.44
C LEU A 258 -11.22 -12.98 3.40
N GLY A 259 -10.47 -11.88 3.34
CA GLY A 259 -9.24 -11.73 2.56
C GLY A 259 -8.01 -12.42 3.19
N GLY A 260 -8.14 -12.94 4.41
CA GLY A 260 -7.08 -13.66 5.12
C GLY A 260 -6.34 -12.86 6.20
N PHE A 261 -6.63 -11.56 6.36
CA PHE A 261 -6.02 -10.75 7.40
C PHE A 261 -6.62 -11.05 8.79
N PHE A 262 -5.79 -10.95 9.82
CA PHE A 262 -6.27 -10.70 11.17
C PHE A 262 -6.67 -9.24 11.28
N VAL A 263 -7.77 -8.95 11.97
CA VAL A 263 -8.36 -7.60 12.02
C VAL A 263 -8.59 -7.18 13.46
N GLY A 264 -8.27 -5.93 13.76
CA GLY A 264 -8.42 -5.32 15.07
C GLY A 264 -9.03 -3.92 15.02
N VAL A 265 -9.31 -3.40 16.19
CA VAL A 265 -9.71 -2.00 16.41
C VAL A 265 -8.45 -1.15 16.32
N GLY A 266 -8.52 -0.09 15.54
CA GLY A 266 -7.48 0.92 15.47
C GLY A 266 -7.83 2.15 16.33
N HIS A 267 -6.83 2.99 16.56
CA HIS A 267 -6.95 4.18 17.40
C HIS A 267 -7.97 5.19 16.85
N PRO A 268 -8.52 6.06 17.70
CA PRO A 268 -9.35 7.17 17.28
C PRO A 268 -8.62 8.06 16.26
N SER A 269 -9.36 8.59 15.29
CA SER A 269 -8.85 9.57 14.32
C SER A 269 -9.89 10.67 14.11
N GLY A 270 -9.54 11.89 14.48
CA GLY A 270 -10.45 13.03 14.41
C GLY A 270 -11.71 12.85 15.27
N LEU A 271 -12.87 12.80 14.63
CA LEU A 271 -14.16 12.55 15.30
C LEU A 271 -14.53 11.06 15.35
N LYS A 272 -13.73 10.18 14.77
CA LYS A 272 -13.98 8.75 14.83
C LYS A 272 -13.41 8.18 16.11
N GLU A 273 -14.25 7.50 16.88
CA GLU A 273 -13.86 6.84 18.13
C GLU A 273 -12.92 5.66 17.89
N GLU A 274 -12.98 5.06 16.72
CA GLU A 274 -12.16 3.92 16.30
C GLU A 274 -11.92 3.91 14.78
N THR A 275 -10.87 3.22 14.38
CA THR A 275 -10.51 2.94 13.00
C THR A 275 -10.30 1.43 12.80
N THR A 276 -9.67 0.99 11.74
CA THR A 276 -9.40 -0.43 11.53
C THR A 276 -7.92 -0.69 11.33
N MET A 277 -7.42 -1.65 12.09
CA MET A 277 -6.11 -2.28 11.89
C MET A 277 -6.30 -3.66 11.28
N ALA A 278 -5.36 -4.06 10.42
CA ALA A 278 -5.26 -5.43 9.93
C ALA A 278 -3.79 -5.86 9.91
N ALA A 279 -3.54 -7.16 9.99
CA ALA A 279 -2.18 -7.69 9.99
C ALA A 279 -2.14 -9.10 9.38
N ASN A 280 -0.95 -9.53 8.95
CA ASN A 280 -0.75 -10.93 8.53
C ASN A 280 -0.57 -11.90 9.71
N ARG A 281 -0.44 -11.39 10.94
CA ARG A 281 -0.31 -12.17 12.18
C ARG A 281 -1.12 -11.50 13.29
N MET A 282 -1.77 -12.31 14.12
CA MET A 282 -2.65 -11.82 15.18
C MET A 282 -1.89 -11.10 16.32
N ASP A 283 -0.67 -11.52 16.62
CA ASP A 283 0.19 -10.93 17.66
C ASP A 283 0.68 -9.50 17.34
N LEU A 284 0.38 -8.99 16.15
CA LEU A 284 0.67 -7.61 15.73
C LEU A 284 -0.48 -6.64 16.02
N LEU A 285 -1.60 -7.12 16.52
CA LEU A 285 -2.79 -6.33 16.84
C LEU A 285 -2.90 -6.13 18.35
N ASP A 286 -2.97 -4.88 18.79
CA ASP A 286 -3.17 -4.55 20.20
C ASP A 286 -4.58 -4.95 20.68
N GLU A 287 -5.60 -4.78 19.83
CA GLU A 287 -7.01 -5.07 20.13
C GLU A 287 -7.66 -5.84 18.96
N PRO A 288 -7.41 -7.16 18.83
CA PRO A 288 -8.03 -7.96 17.79
C PRO A 288 -9.56 -8.05 18.00
N LEU A 289 -10.33 -8.06 16.90
CA LEU A 289 -11.77 -8.26 16.95
C LEU A 289 -12.08 -9.62 17.57
N ASP A 290 -12.94 -9.62 18.56
CA ASP A 290 -13.33 -10.79 19.34
C ASP A 290 -14.63 -11.45 18.85
N ARG A 291 -15.04 -12.52 19.54
CA ARG A 291 -16.31 -13.22 19.26
C ARG A 291 -17.52 -12.35 19.53
N GLN A 292 -17.45 -11.44 20.50
CA GLN A 292 -18.53 -10.52 20.80
C GLN A 292 -18.73 -9.54 19.63
N TRP A 293 -17.63 -9.05 19.03
CA TRP A 293 -17.71 -8.29 17.81
C TRP A 293 -18.32 -9.11 16.64
N LEU A 294 -17.93 -10.36 16.50
CA LEU A 294 -18.45 -11.26 15.46
C LEU A 294 -19.98 -11.42 15.57
N GLU A 295 -20.50 -11.63 16.78
CA GLU A 295 -21.96 -11.71 17.02
C GLU A 295 -22.68 -10.39 16.72
N ARG A 296 -22.06 -9.23 17.06
CA ARG A 296 -22.59 -7.92 16.64
C ARG A 296 -22.60 -7.75 15.13
N ALA A 297 -21.56 -8.22 14.44
CA ALA A 297 -21.47 -8.17 12.98
C ALA A 297 -22.61 -8.98 12.31
N LYS A 298 -23.00 -10.12 12.88
CA LYS A 298 -24.14 -10.93 12.42
C LYS A 298 -25.46 -10.16 12.42
N CYS A 299 -25.62 -9.25 13.38
CA CYS A 299 -26.84 -8.44 13.52
C CYS A 299 -26.79 -7.15 12.68
N SER A 300 -25.68 -6.86 12.00
CA SER A 300 -25.52 -5.64 11.22
C SER A 300 -26.26 -5.72 9.88
N HIS A 301 -26.97 -4.66 9.50
CA HIS A 301 -27.64 -4.57 8.21
C HIS A 301 -26.69 -4.23 7.03
N SER A 302 -25.40 -4.00 7.32
CA SER A 302 -24.39 -3.56 6.33
C SER A 302 -23.04 -4.25 6.55
N ALA A 303 -23.06 -5.57 6.78
CA ALA A 303 -21.87 -6.36 7.07
C ALA A 303 -21.40 -7.20 5.88
N GLU A 304 -22.26 -7.50 4.90
CA GLU A 304 -21.90 -8.31 3.75
C GLU A 304 -20.82 -7.62 2.91
N PRO A 305 -19.73 -8.34 2.56
CA PRO A 305 -18.67 -7.80 1.70
C PRO A 305 -19.16 -7.44 0.31
N LEU A 306 -18.42 -6.56 -0.36
CA LEU A 306 -18.64 -6.31 -1.78
C LEU A 306 -18.02 -7.44 -2.61
N ASP A 307 -18.81 -7.98 -3.52
CA ASP A 307 -18.41 -9.03 -4.46
C ASP A 307 -18.16 -8.51 -5.89
N GLY A 308 -18.36 -7.20 -6.10
CA GLY A 308 -18.23 -6.57 -7.40
C GLY A 308 -18.01 -5.06 -7.32
N LEU A 309 -18.17 -4.40 -8.46
CA LEU A 309 -17.91 -2.97 -8.63
C LEU A 309 -19.07 -2.06 -8.20
N VAL A 310 -20.15 -2.63 -7.67
CA VAL A 310 -21.33 -1.87 -7.25
C VAL A 310 -21.40 -1.86 -5.72
N TYR A 311 -21.42 -0.65 -5.14
CA TYR A 311 -21.63 -0.50 -3.71
C TYR A 311 -23.06 -0.89 -3.31
N ARG A 312 -23.16 -1.80 -2.35
CA ARG A 312 -24.42 -2.19 -1.72
C ARG A 312 -24.23 -2.43 -0.23
N GLN A 313 -25.31 -2.32 0.52
CA GLN A 313 -25.35 -2.71 1.94
C GLN A 313 -26.31 -3.87 2.11
N ALA A 314 -25.87 -4.92 2.78
CA ALA A 314 -26.68 -6.07 3.08
C ALA A 314 -26.23 -6.69 4.42
N PRO A 315 -27.12 -7.39 5.14
CA PRO A 315 -26.74 -8.22 6.27
C PRO A 315 -25.89 -9.40 5.79
N LEU A 316 -25.14 -10.02 6.70
CA LEU A 316 -24.35 -11.21 6.38
C LEU A 316 -25.20 -12.31 5.79
N SER A 317 -24.78 -12.86 4.66
CA SER A 317 -25.32 -14.11 4.12
C SER A 317 -24.95 -15.30 5.01
N PRO A 318 -25.74 -16.41 4.98
CA PRO A 318 -25.38 -17.63 5.70
C PRO A 318 -23.99 -18.18 5.31
N GLU A 319 -23.63 -18.02 4.05
CA GLU A 319 -22.33 -18.45 3.51
C GLU A 319 -21.18 -17.61 4.09
N THR A 320 -21.30 -16.30 4.03
CA THR A 320 -20.32 -15.36 4.63
C THR A 320 -20.18 -15.62 6.13
N TRP A 321 -21.29 -15.81 6.83
CA TRP A 321 -21.28 -16.12 8.25
C TRP A 321 -20.52 -17.43 8.56
N ALA A 322 -20.80 -18.50 7.81
CA ALA A 322 -20.11 -19.78 7.99
C ALA A 322 -18.59 -19.66 7.79
N ARG A 323 -18.15 -18.89 6.79
CA ARG A 323 -16.73 -18.62 6.54
C ARG A 323 -16.08 -17.84 7.68
N LEU A 324 -16.75 -16.80 8.20
CA LEU A 324 -16.24 -16.01 9.31
C LEU A 324 -16.07 -16.84 10.60
N GLN A 325 -17.00 -17.76 10.88
CA GLN A 325 -16.89 -18.64 12.04
C GLN A 325 -15.68 -19.57 11.99
N GLN A 326 -15.19 -19.88 10.79
CA GLN A 326 -14.01 -20.72 10.54
C GLN A 326 -12.71 -19.90 10.45
N HIS A 327 -12.79 -18.57 10.58
CA HIS A 327 -11.59 -17.74 10.50
C HIS A 327 -10.65 -18.01 11.69
N PRO A 328 -9.32 -18.20 11.47
CA PRO A 328 -8.36 -18.53 12.52
C PRO A 328 -8.37 -17.61 13.73
N GLN A 329 -8.65 -16.34 13.53
CA GLN A 329 -8.76 -15.34 14.62
C GLN A 329 -9.82 -15.74 15.66
N PHE A 330 -10.96 -16.25 15.22
CA PHE A 330 -12.05 -16.62 16.13
C PHE A 330 -11.95 -18.05 16.64
N GLU A 331 -11.18 -18.92 15.97
CA GLU A 331 -10.87 -20.27 16.45
C GLU A 331 -9.88 -20.24 17.62
N GLN A 332 -8.81 -19.43 17.53
CA GLN A 332 -7.80 -19.28 18.58
C GLN A 332 -8.37 -18.70 19.88
N MET A 333 -9.45 -17.94 19.81
CA MET A 333 -10.14 -17.37 21.00
C MET A 333 -11.10 -18.38 21.70
N LYS A 334 -11.12 -19.65 21.29
CA LYS A 334 -11.89 -20.72 21.97
C LYS A 334 -11.16 -21.31 23.18
N GLN A 335 -9.88 -21.03 23.31
CA GLN A 335 -9.03 -21.47 24.41
C GLN A 335 -8.90 -20.38 25.48
#